data_6d9b5eab6c8b5fca0c4b7750ad26dcce
#
_entry.id   6d9b5eab6c8b5fca0c4b7750ad26dcce
#
_cell.length_a   1.000
_cell.length_b   1.000
_cell.length_c   1.000
_cell.angle_alpha   90.00
_cell.angle_beta   90.00
_cell.angle_gamma   90.00
#
_symmetry.space_group_name_H-M   'P 1'
#
loop_
_entity.id
_entity.type
_entity.pdbx_description
1 polymer ?
#
loop_
_entity_poly.entity_id
_entity_poly.type
_entity_poly.pdbx_seq_one_letter_code
_entity_poly.pdbx_strand_id
1 'polypeptide(L)'
;MRKIALLALAAILFVACSPNREKHLEQIAAFEERITESPISAANPETADSLTDLYVSFADKFEKDSLAPVFLLKAGEVQSNVLHTEHAVEIFDRLIEDYPDFEDLPMCYYLKANAYDMNSQYEEAKAAYEFFVSKYPNHFMARAAQVSLDHLGMSPEEMLADILAHADDTIIAQNSEMI
;
A
#
# COMPACT_ATOMS: atom_id res chain seq x y z
N MET A 1 -44.98 -3.52 -20.96
CA MET A 1 -44.04 -3.73 -19.83
C MET A 1 -42.68 -4.34 -20.24
N ARG A 2 -42.56 -5.04 -21.39
CA ARG A 2 -41.26 -5.64 -21.85
C ARG A 2 -40.26 -4.65 -22.47
N LYS A 3 -40.68 -3.46 -22.89
CA LYS A 3 -39.80 -2.46 -23.55
C LYS A 3 -39.02 -1.58 -22.58
N ILE A 4 -39.42 -1.48 -21.31
CA ILE A 4 -38.73 -0.65 -20.26
C ILE A 4 -37.58 -1.43 -19.67
N ALA A 5 -37.66 -2.75 -19.58
CA ALA A 5 -36.59 -3.59 -19.04
C ALA A 5 -35.33 -3.65 -19.94
N LEU A 6 -35.50 -3.49 -21.26
CA LEU A 6 -34.38 -3.48 -22.22
C LEU A 6 -33.57 -2.17 -22.23
N LEU A 7 -34.18 -1.04 -21.86
CA LEU A 7 -33.49 0.24 -21.76
C LEU A 7 -32.65 0.35 -20.49
N ALA A 8 -33.04 -0.29 -19.39
CA ALA A 8 -32.27 -0.31 -18.15
C ALA A 8 -31.01 -1.20 -18.26
N LEU A 9 -31.05 -2.28 -19.05
CA LEU A 9 -29.90 -3.17 -19.27
C LEU A 9 -28.84 -2.56 -20.20
N ALA A 10 -29.26 -1.69 -21.14
CA ALA A 10 -28.33 -0.99 -22.04
C ALA A 10 -27.53 0.11 -21.33
N ALA A 11 -28.07 0.70 -20.26
CA ALA A 11 -27.38 1.75 -19.51
C ALA A 11 -26.20 1.25 -18.67
N ILE A 12 -26.21 -0.03 -18.26
CA ILE A 12 -25.16 -0.62 -17.42
C ILE A 12 -23.90 -0.98 -18.24
N LEU A 13 -24.03 -1.20 -19.55
CA LEU A 13 -22.91 -1.56 -20.43
C LEU A 13 -22.09 -0.34 -20.93
N PHE A 14 -22.57 0.89 -20.74
CA PHE A 14 -21.89 2.10 -21.25
C PHE A 14 -20.87 2.70 -20.29
N VAL A 15 -20.79 2.26 -19.02
CA VAL A 15 -19.86 2.81 -18.03
C VAL A 15 -18.45 2.21 -18.16
N ALA A 16 -18.29 1.03 -18.77
CA ALA A 16 -17.02 0.31 -18.84
C ALA A 16 -16.07 0.71 -19.98
N CYS A 17 -16.51 1.54 -20.94
CA CYS A 17 -15.72 1.88 -22.12
C CYS A 17 -15.88 3.37 -22.48
N SER A 18 -15.43 4.29 -21.62
CA SER A 18 -15.24 5.66 -22.08
C SER A 18 -13.87 5.78 -22.74
N PRO A 19 -13.77 6.34 -23.96
CA PRO A 19 -12.47 6.54 -24.63
C PRO A 19 -11.44 7.29 -23.76
N ASN A 20 -11.94 8.06 -22.81
CA ASN A 20 -11.13 8.81 -21.86
C ASN A 20 -10.49 7.90 -20.77
N ARG A 21 -11.21 6.89 -20.28
CA ARG A 21 -10.69 5.90 -19.30
C ARG A 21 -9.56 5.08 -19.90
N GLU A 22 -9.77 4.51 -21.07
CA GLU A 22 -8.79 3.68 -21.76
C GLU A 22 -7.50 4.44 -22.06
N LYS A 23 -7.64 5.69 -22.52
CA LYS A 23 -6.48 6.57 -22.71
C LYS A 23 -5.68 6.82 -21.43
N HIS A 24 -6.34 6.96 -20.27
CA HIS A 24 -5.61 7.12 -19.00
C HIS A 24 -4.87 5.85 -18.62
N LEU A 25 -5.49 4.68 -18.80
CA LEU A 25 -4.83 3.39 -18.54
C LEU A 25 -3.63 3.17 -19.46
N GLU A 26 -3.73 3.52 -20.74
CA GLU A 26 -2.61 3.46 -21.68
C GLU A 26 -1.46 4.39 -21.25
N GLN A 27 -1.77 5.60 -20.77
CA GLN A 27 -0.76 6.53 -20.26
C GLN A 27 -0.05 6.00 -19.01
N ILE A 28 -0.80 5.42 -18.07
CA ILE A 28 -0.25 4.80 -16.87
C ILE A 28 0.65 3.63 -17.27
N ALA A 29 0.15 2.70 -18.09
CA ALA A 29 0.89 1.52 -18.52
C ALA A 29 2.19 1.88 -19.26
N ALA A 30 2.15 2.84 -20.16
CA ALA A 30 3.35 3.31 -20.87
C ALA A 30 4.37 3.98 -19.93
N PHE A 31 3.90 4.61 -18.85
CA PHE A 31 4.80 5.20 -17.85
C PHE A 31 5.43 4.11 -16.96
N GLU A 32 4.63 3.14 -16.50
CA GLU A 32 5.11 1.99 -15.72
C GLU A 32 6.16 1.16 -16.50
N GLU A 33 5.92 0.89 -17.79
CA GLU A 33 6.85 0.19 -18.68
C GLU A 33 8.19 0.92 -18.76
N ARG A 34 8.16 2.22 -18.96
CA ARG A 34 9.37 3.07 -19.05
C ARG A 34 10.21 3.07 -17.78
N ILE A 35 9.55 3.01 -16.60
CA ILE A 35 10.24 2.90 -15.30
C ILE A 35 10.86 1.51 -15.13
N THR A 36 10.17 0.47 -15.58
CA THR A 36 10.66 -0.91 -15.50
C THR A 36 11.92 -1.10 -16.32
N GLU A 37 12.02 -0.45 -17.47
CA GLU A 37 13.21 -0.47 -18.33
C GLU A 37 14.42 0.29 -17.74
N SER A 38 14.16 1.22 -16.81
CA SER A 38 15.20 2.04 -16.16
C SER A 38 14.98 2.13 -14.65
N PRO A 39 15.38 1.13 -13.86
CA PRO A 39 15.16 1.09 -12.41
C PRO A 39 15.73 2.31 -11.65
N ILE A 40 16.80 2.93 -12.16
CA ILE A 40 17.35 4.17 -11.59
C ILE A 40 16.35 5.32 -11.68
N SER A 41 15.51 5.33 -12.73
CA SER A 41 14.45 6.33 -12.88
C SER A 41 13.34 6.18 -11.83
N ALA A 42 13.07 4.96 -11.37
CA ALA A 42 12.05 4.68 -10.37
C ALA A 42 12.37 5.33 -8.99
N ALA A 43 13.65 5.47 -8.66
CA ALA A 43 14.12 6.09 -7.43
C ALA A 43 14.23 7.63 -7.53
N ASN A 44 13.92 8.22 -8.68
CA ASN A 44 13.97 9.67 -8.87
C ASN A 44 12.65 10.31 -8.39
N PRO A 45 12.69 11.27 -7.43
CA PRO A 45 11.49 11.92 -6.92
C PRO A 45 10.58 12.55 -7.99
N GLU A 46 11.14 13.22 -9.00
CA GLU A 46 10.35 13.83 -10.09
C GLU A 46 9.61 12.77 -10.92
N THR A 47 10.21 11.60 -11.09
CA THR A 47 9.56 10.46 -11.77
C THR A 47 8.46 9.88 -10.89
N ALA A 48 8.71 9.75 -9.59
CA ALA A 48 7.72 9.31 -8.62
C ALA A 48 6.51 10.26 -8.59
N ASP A 49 6.73 11.57 -8.53
CA ASP A 49 5.68 12.58 -8.57
C ASP A 49 4.84 12.48 -9.85
N SER A 50 5.50 12.35 -11.01
CA SER A 50 4.82 12.23 -12.30
C SER A 50 3.93 10.97 -12.39
N LEU A 51 4.39 9.84 -11.82
CA LEU A 51 3.60 8.60 -11.77
C LEU A 51 2.44 8.72 -10.78
N THR A 52 2.70 9.31 -9.62
CA THR A 52 1.68 9.61 -8.61
C THR A 52 0.57 10.47 -9.19
N ASP A 53 0.91 11.53 -9.93
CA ASP A 53 -0.06 12.41 -10.60
C ASP A 53 -0.95 11.65 -11.58
N LEU A 54 -0.40 10.70 -12.33
CA LEU A 54 -1.17 9.85 -13.24
C LEU A 54 -2.17 8.97 -12.48
N TYR A 55 -1.75 8.34 -11.39
CA TYR A 55 -2.59 7.48 -10.56
C TYR A 55 -3.71 8.28 -9.87
N VAL A 56 -3.35 9.39 -9.22
CA VAL A 56 -4.31 10.26 -8.54
C VAL A 56 -5.30 10.86 -9.54
N SER A 57 -4.82 11.33 -10.71
CA SER A 57 -5.69 11.86 -11.78
C SER A 57 -6.68 10.81 -12.31
N PHE A 58 -6.31 9.53 -12.32
CA PHE A 58 -7.26 8.47 -12.65
C PHE A 58 -8.34 8.34 -11.57
N ALA A 59 -7.94 8.27 -10.30
CA ALA A 59 -8.87 8.18 -9.18
C ALA A 59 -9.84 9.36 -9.12
N ASP A 60 -9.36 10.59 -9.38
CA ASP A 60 -10.18 11.80 -9.42
C ASP A 60 -11.23 11.79 -10.54
N LYS A 61 -10.86 11.27 -11.71
CA LYS A 61 -11.75 11.27 -12.88
C LYS A 61 -12.70 10.08 -12.91
N PHE A 62 -12.34 9.00 -12.25
CA PHE A 62 -13.07 7.73 -12.29
C PHE A 62 -13.29 7.18 -10.88
N GLU A 63 -13.76 8.00 -9.96
CA GLU A 63 -13.96 7.68 -8.53
C GLU A 63 -14.73 6.38 -8.26
N LYS A 64 -15.64 5.99 -9.18
CA LYS A 64 -16.44 4.77 -9.06
C LYS A 64 -15.85 3.56 -9.79
N ASP A 65 -14.67 3.72 -10.37
CA ASP A 65 -13.96 2.64 -11.05
C ASP A 65 -13.26 1.75 -10.01
N SER A 66 -13.32 0.44 -10.23
CA SER A 66 -12.66 -0.52 -9.33
C SER A 66 -11.14 -0.37 -9.27
N LEU A 67 -10.54 0.30 -10.25
CA LEU A 67 -9.10 0.60 -10.26
C LEU A 67 -8.74 1.90 -9.52
N ALA A 68 -9.70 2.75 -9.17
CA ALA A 68 -9.42 3.99 -8.46
C ALA A 68 -8.70 3.75 -7.11
N PRO A 69 -9.21 2.88 -6.21
CA PRO A 69 -8.50 2.58 -4.97
C PRO A 69 -7.17 1.84 -5.20
N VAL A 70 -7.06 1.01 -6.25
CA VAL A 70 -5.81 0.33 -6.62
C VAL A 70 -4.73 1.35 -6.99
N PHE A 71 -5.09 2.37 -7.77
CA PHE A 71 -4.13 3.41 -8.16
C PHE A 71 -3.79 4.35 -7.00
N LEU A 72 -4.71 4.64 -6.09
CA LEU A 72 -4.36 5.36 -4.86
C LEU A 72 -3.39 4.55 -3.98
N LEU A 73 -3.58 3.24 -3.85
CA LEU A 73 -2.64 2.39 -3.11
C LEU A 73 -1.24 2.46 -3.74
N LYS A 74 -1.14 2.27 -5.06
CA LYS A 74 0.12 2.39 -5.81
C LYS A 74 0.76 3.78 -5.68
N ALA A 75 -0.04 4.85 -5.71
CA ALA A 75 0.44 6.22 -5.54
C ALA A 75 1.11 6.42 -4.17
N GLY A 76 0.47 5.96 -3.10
CA GLY A 76 1.04 5.99 -1.75
C GLY A 76 2.34 5.18 -1.64
N GLU A 77 2.40 3.97 -2.24
CA GLU A 77 3.63 3.17 -2.29
C GLU A 77 4.76 3.90 -3.02
N VAL A 78 4.47 4.52 -4.16
CA VAL A 78 5.47 5.27 -4.94
C VAL A 78 6.06 6.41 -4.12
N GLN A 79 5.22 7.20 -3.43
CA GLN A 79 5.68 8.31 -2.58
C GLN A 79 6.45 7.82 -1.35
N SER A 80 6.04 6.69 -0.75
CA SER A 80 6.78 6.07 0.36
C SER A 80 8.19 5.67 -0.04
N ASN A 81 8.35 5.09 -1.23
CA ASN A 81 9.63 4.60 -1.73
C ASN A 81 10.66 5.72 -2.01
N VAL A 82 10.20 6.95 -2.22
CA VAL A 82 11.07 8.14 -2.35
C VAL A 82 11.10 8.99 -1.08
N LEU A 83 10.60 8.45 0.03
CA LEU A 83 10.57 9.08 1.36
C LEU A 83 9.78 10.40 1.42
N HIS A 84 8.83 10.60 0.53
CA HIS A 84 7.84 11.69 0.60
C HIS A 84 6.68 11.29 1.52
N THR A 85 6.98 11.06 2.79
CA THR A 85 6.09 10.40 3.76
C THR A 85 4.79 11.16 3.96
N GLU A 86 4.82 12.48 4.12
CA GLU A 86 3.60 13.28 4.30
C GLU A 86 2.64 13.08 3.11
N HIS A 87 3.15 13.13 1.87
CA HIS A 87 2.35 12.93 0.67
C HIS A 87 1.82 11.49 0.56
N ALA A 88 2.64 10.49 0.88
CA ALA A 88 2.21 9.10 0.94
C ALA A 88 1.05 8.90 1.94
N VAL A 89 1.17 9.47 3.13
CA VAL A 89 0.18 9.39 4.20
C VAL A 89 -1.13 10.07 3.79
N GLU A 90 -1.09 11.25 3.18
CA GLU A 90 -2.27 11.94 2.66
C GLU A 90 -3.02 11.08 1.63
N ILE A 91 -2.29 10.40 0.73
CA ILE A 91 -2.88 9.51 -0.27
C ILE A 91 -3.50 8.27 0.40
N PHE A 92 -2.82 7.65 1.37
CA PHE A 92 -3.35 6.51 2.11
C PHE A 92 -4.59 6.88 2.92
N ASP A 93 -4.59 8.04 3.58
CA ASP A 93 -5.75 8.54 4.32
C ASP A 93 -6.95 8.78 3.41
N ARG A 94 -6.74 9.38 2.25
CA ARG A 94 -7.75 9.52 1.23
C ARG A 94 -8.32 8.17 0.79
N LEU A 95 -7.45 7.17 0.52
CA LEU A 95 -7.91 5.83 0.15
C LEU A 95 -8.78 5.21 1.24
N ILE A 96 -8.38 5.32 2.50
CA ILE A 96 -9.12 4.80 3.65
C ILE A 96 -10.49 5.47 3.78
N GLU A 97 -10.58 6.78 3.55
CA GLU A 97 -11.80 7.56 3.66
C GLU A 97 -12.76 7.31 2.48
N ASP A 98 -12.24 7.38 1.24
CA ASP A 98 -13.06 7.33 0.03
C ASP A 98 -13.48 5.89 -0.32
N TYR A 99 -12.69 4.88 0.07
CA TYR A 99 -12.90 3.47 -0.33
C TYR A 99 -12.85 2.49 0.86
N PRO A 100 -13.74 2.64 1.86
CA PRO A 100 -13.72 1.81 3.08
C PRO A 100 -13.99 0.32 2.84
N ASP A 101 -14.59 -0.03 1.69
CA ASP A 101 -14.90 -1.41 1.29
C ASP A 101 -13.85 -2.01 0.33
N PHE A 102 -12.72 -1.34 0.13
CA PHE A 102 -11.65 -1.84 -0.73
C PHE A 102 -11.02 -3.11 -0.16
N GLU A 103 -10.88 -4.17 -0.98
CA GLU A 103 -10.40 -5.48 -0.54
C GLU A 103 -9.01 -5.41 0.09
N ASP A 104 -8.09 -4.60 -0.51
CA ASP A 104 -6.73 -4.43 -0.02
C ASP A 104 -6.59 -3.27 1.00
N LEU A 105 -7.69 -2.82 1.60
CA LEU A 105 -7.64 -1.79 2.64
C LEU A 105 -6.71 -2.15 3.82
N PRO A 106 -6.63 -3.42 4.28
CA PRO A 106 -5.65 -3.81 5.29
C PRO A 106 -4.21 -3.54 4.85
N MET A 107 -3.87 -3.76 3.57
CA MET A 107 -2.55 -3.45 3.03
C MET A 107 -2.26 -1.95 3.10
N CYS A 108 -3.25 -1.10 2.82
CA CYS A 108 -3.10 0.36 2.92
C CYS A 108 -2.69 0.79 4.34
N TYR A 109 -3.33 0.25 5.38
CA TYR A 109 -2.96 0.53 6.78
C TYR A 109 -1.53 0.08 7.10
N TYR A 110 -1.12 -1.10 6.62
CA TYR A 110 0.23 -1.59 6.80
C TYR A 110 1.27 -0.69 6.11
N LEU A 111 1.02 -0.31 4.85
CA LEU A 111 1.93 0.54 4.08
C LEU A 111 2.04 1.96 4.65
N LYS A 112 0.95 2.49 5.22
CA LYS A 112 0.99 3.76 5.94
C LYS A 112 1.91 3.68 7.17
N ALA A 113 1.84 2.59 7.95
CA ALA A 113 2.74 2.37 9.07
C ALA A 113 4.20 2.25 8.63
N ASN A 114 4.43 1.50 7.55
CA ASN A 114 5.76 1.33 6.96
C ASN A 114 6.34 2.65 6.42
N ALA A 115 5.53 3.53 5.85
CA ALA A 115 5.97 4.84 5.37
C ALA A 115 6.51 5.72 6.52
N TYR A 116 5.85 5.71 7.67
CA TYR A 116 6.36 6.39 8.87
C TYR A 116 7.67 5.79 9.38
N ASP A 117 7.75 4.44 9.42
CA ASP A 117 8.93 3.71 9.88
C ASP A 117 10.15 4.01 8.99
N MET A 118 10.01 3.92 7.68
CA MET A 118 11.06 4.24 6.70
C MET A 118 11.60 5.66 6.84
N ASN A 119 10.78 6.60 7.31
CA ASN A 119 11.18 7.99 7.55
C ASN A 119 11.56 8.27 9.02
N SER A 120 11.77 7.22 9.82
CA SER A 120 12.16 7.30 11.24
C SER A 120 11.16 8.09 12.11
N GLN A 121 9.90 8.16 11.70
CA GLN A 121 8.79 8.73 12.47
C GLN A 121 8.23 7.63 13.39
N TYR A 122 9.01 7.23 14.38
CA TYR A 122 8.79 6.00 15.15
C TYR A 122 7.53 6.03 16.03
N GLU A 123 7.11 7.18 16.54
CA GLU A 123 5.89 7.27 17.33
C GLU A 123 4.64 7.05 16.46
N GLU A 124 4.60 7.67 15.28
CA GLU A 124 3.54 7.50 14.29
C GLU A 124 3.52 6.07 13.73
N ALA A 125 4.70 5.53 13.41
CA ALA A 125 4.85 4.16 12.93
C ALA A 125 4.32 3.15 13.97
N LYS A 126 4.70 3.32 15.23
CA LYS A 126 4.23 2.48 16.34
C LYS A 126 2.72 2.47 16.43
N ALA A 127 2.11 3.65 16.52
CA ALA A 127 0.66 3.77 16.62
C ALA A 127 -0.06 3.12 15.43
N ALA A 128 0.49 3.30 14.21
CA ALA A 128 -0.10 2.75 13.00
C ALA A 128 0.05 1.22 12.90
N TYR A 129 1.20 0.65 13.27
CA TYR A 129 1.38 -0.80 13.33
C TYR A 129 0.54 -1.45 14.43
N GLU A 130 0.47 -0.87 15.64
CA GLU A 130 -0.40 -1.36 16.72
C GLU A 130 -1.86 -1.40 16.28
N PHE A 131 -2.34 -0.33 15.61
CA PHE A 131 -3.67 -0.29 15.03
C PHE A 131 -3.87 -1.42 14.00
N PHE A 132 -2.93 -1.60 13.08
CA PHE A 132 -3.01 -2.62 12.05
C PHE A 132 -3.09 -4.04 12.66
N VAL A 133 -2.17 -4.40 13.55
CA VAL A 133 -2.15 -5.72 14.20
C VAL A 133 -3.43 -5.97 15.00
N SER A 134 -3.94 -4.97 15.72
CA SER A 134 -5.18 -5.06 16.46
C SER A 134 -6.40 -5.26 15.56
N LYS A 135 -6.48 -4.53 14.45
CA LYS A 135 -7.63 -4.55 13.55
C LYS A 135 -7.63 -5.74 12.59
N TYR A 136 -6.44 -6.19 12.17
CA TYR A 136 -6.25 -7.23 11.18
C TYR A 136 -5.30 -8.35 11.63
N PRO A 137 -5.55 -9.01 12.79
CA PRO A 137 -4.60 -9.96 13.40
C PRO A 137 -4.34 -11.21 12.54
N ASN A 138 -5.25 -11.54 11.62
CA ASN A 138 -5.14 -12.69 10.73
C ASN A 138 -4.65 -12.33 9.31
N HIS A 139 -4.32 -11.08 9.06
CA HIS A 139 -3.77 -10.67 7.77
C HIS A 139 -2.35 -11.23 7.61
N PHE A 140 -1.98 -11.62 6.39
CA PHE A 140 -0.66 -12.21 6.13
C PHE A 140 0.52 -11.30 6.53
N MET A 141 0.33 -9.97 6.54
CA MET A 141 1.32 -8.99 7.01
C MET A 141 1.32 -8.76 8.53
N ALA A 142 0.38 -9.36 9.30
CA ALA A 142 0.29 -9.11 10.74
C ALA A 142 1.57 -9.51 11.49
N ARG A 143 2.19 -10.63 11.08
CA ARG A 143 3.48 -11.04 11.64
C ARG A 143 4.61 -10.07 11.28
N ALA A 144 4.65 -9.59 10.06
CA ALA A 144 5.67 -8.62 9.64
C ALA A 144 5.51 -7.29 10.42
N ALA A 145 4.27 -6.81 10.58
CA ALA A 145 3.97 -5.63 11.37
C ALA A 145 4.39 -5.78 12.84
N GLN A 146 4.18 -6.97 13.44
CA GLN A 146 4.63 -7.25 14.81
C GLN A 146 6.16 -7.22 14.91
N VAL A 147 6.86 -7.82 13.95
CA VAL A 147 8.34 -7.78 13.90
C VAL A 147 8.85 -6.34 13.76
N SER A 148 8.20 -5.53 12.93
CA SER A 148 8.54 -4.09 12.82
C SER A 148 8.33 -3.36 14.15
N LEU A 149 7.24 -3.64 14.87
CA LEU A 149 7.00 -3.08 16.21
C LEU A 149 8.08 -3.45 17.22
N ASP A 150 8.47 -4.72 17.25
CA ASP A 150 9.44 -5.26 18.21
C ASP A 150 10.84 -4.66 17.99
N HIS A 151 11.17 -4.29 16.76
CA HIS A 151 12.49 -3.74 16.38
C HIS A 151 12.47 -2.25 16.02
N LEU A 152 11.36 -1.56 16.26
CA LEU A 152 11.17 -0.17 15.84
C LEU A 152 12.24 0.75 16.44
N GLY A 153 12.96 1.47 15.57
CA GLY A 153 14.02 2.37 15.96
C GLY A 153 15.34 1.72 16.38
N MET A 154 15.44 0.38 16.32
CA MET A 154 16.70 -0.32 16.58
C MET A 154 17.69 -0.13 15.43
N SER A 155 18.97 0.00 15.77
CA SER A 155 20.04 -0.10 14.76
C SER A 155 20.16 -1.54 14.22
N PRO A 156 20.77 -1.74 13.04
CA PRO A 156 21.00 -3.10 12.51
C PRO A 156 21.79 -4.00 13.48
N GLU A 157 22.71 -3.42 14.26
CA GLU A 157 23.49 -4.15 15.26
C GLU A 157 22.63 -4.59 16.45
N GLU A 158 21.75 -3.72 16.93
CA GLU A 158 20.81 -4.03 18.02
C GLU A 158 19.80 -5.08 17.59
N MET A 159 19.23 -4.95 16.38
CA MET A 159 18.31 -5.93 15.80
C MET A 159 18.99 -7.31 15.68
N LEU A 160 20.22 -7.37 15.17
CA LEU A 160 20.97 -8.62 15.06
C LEU A 160 21.22 -9.26 16.44
N ALA A 161 21.59 -8.44 17.43
CA ALA A 161 21.84 -8.91 18.80
C ALA A 161 20.56 -9.48 19.41
N ASP A 162 19.43 -8.85 19.22
CA ASP A 162 18.12 -9.30 19.70
C ASP A 162 17.71 -10.64 19.04
N ILE A 163 17.85 -10.75 17.72
CA ILE A 163 17.56 -11.99 16.98
C ILE A 163 18.43 -13.14 17.46
N LEU A 164 19.72 -12.91 17.70
CA LEU A 164 20.65 -13.95 18.17
C LEU A 164 20.30 -14.39 19.59
N ALA A 165 19.96 -13.47 20.49
CA ALA A 165 19.56 -13.79 21.86
C ALA A 165 18.33 -14.70 21.89
N HIS A 166 17.30 -14.38 21.08
CA HIS A 166 16.09 -15.20 21.01
C HIS A 166 16.28 -16.55 20.28
N ALA A 167 17.25 -16.63 19.34
CA ALA A 167 17.59 -17.90 18.69
C ALA A 167 18.22 -18.91 19.68
N ASP A 168 19.08 -18.45 20.57
CA ASP A 168 19.69 -19.29 21.60
C ASP A 168 18.65 -19.83 22.61
N ASP A 169 17.68 -18.98 23.02
CA ASP A 169 16.59 -19.39 23.90
C ASP A 169 15.69 -20.46 23.27
N THR A 170 15.43 -20.35 21.97
CA THR A 170 14.62 -21.34 21.23
C THR A 170 15.32 -22.71 21.14
N ILE A 171 16.63 -22.72 20.92
CA ILE A 171 17.43 -23.95 20.87
C ILE A 171 17.48 -24.63 22.25
N ILE A 172 17.61 -23.86 23.33
CA ILE A 172 17.61 -24.37 24.71
C ILE A 172 16.26 -24.97 25.08
N ALA A 173 15.17 -24.30 24.72
CA ALA A 173 13.80 -24.78 24.97
C ALA A 173 13.53 -26.13 24.25
N GLN A 174 13.89 -26.23 22.97
CA GLN A 174 13.72 -27.48 22.21
C GLN A 174 14.55 -28.64 22.75
N ASN A 175 15.76 -28.38 23.25
CA ASN A 175 16.60 -29.43 23.86
C ASN A 175 16.10 -29.86 25.23
N SER A 176 15.38 -29.00 25.96
CA SER A 176 14.81 -29.35 27.27
C SER A 176 13.54 -30.22 27.18
N GLU A 177 12.82 -30.17 26.07
CA GLU A 177 11.64 -30.99 25.80
C GLU A 177 11.99 -32.42 25.32
N MET A 178 13.26 -32.67 24.95
CA MET A 178 13.75 -34.01 24.48
C MET A 178 14.39 -34.85 25.57
N ILE A 179 14.44 -34.41 26.83
CA ILE A 179 14.98 -35.14 27.99
C ILE A 179 13.82 -35.56 28.91
#